data_46b64223d423383a5bb9ecd2859c48b7
#
_entry.id   46b64223d423383a5bb9ecd2859c48b7
#
_cell.length_a   1.000
_cell.length_b   1.000
_cell.length_c   1.000
_cell.angle_alpha   90.00
_cell.angle_beta   90.00
_cell.angle_gamma   90.00
#
_symmetry.space_group_name_H-M   'P 1'
#
loop_
_entity.id
_entity.type
_entity.pdbx_description
1 polymer ?
#
loop_
_entity_poly.entity_id
_entity_poly.type
_entity_poly.pdbx_seq_one_letter_code
_entity_poly.pdbx_strand_id
1 'polypeptide(L)'
;MRRVPVLLLTLALTGLLPPPADACTTFCLRKDATAVFGKNYDWHFDDGLVVVNKRGVTKTAALPLPARAAKWTSKYGSVTFNQFGREFPNGGLNEAGLALDLMWLESTRYPTPADRPAVDVLEWAQYQLDNYATVDEVVRNAGNLGIVSDGKVHFLVCDKGRSCATVEFLDGRPVVHTGAALPAPALANHTYEELLRFQ
;
A
#
# COMPACT_ATOMS: atom_id res chain seq x y z
N MET A 1 -18.96 -20.60 55.84
CA MET A 1 -17.92 -20.25 54.86
C MET A 1 -18.47 -20.44 53.45
N ARG A 2 -18.85 -19.35 52.77
CA ARG A 2 -19.42 -19.38 51.41
C ARG A 2 -18.27 -19.52 50.41
N ARG A 3 -18.21 -20.63 49.70
CA ARG A 3 -17.30 -20.81 48.54
C ARG A 3 -17.86 -19.98 47.37
N VAL A 4 -17.28 -18.82 47.11
CA VAL A 4 -17.51 -18.07 45.88
C VAL A 4 -16.86 -18.87 44.77
N PRO A 5 -17.58 -19.25 43.70
CA PRO A 5 -17.02 -20.11 42.67
C PRO A 5 -15.94 -19.33 41.89
N VAL A 6 -14.74 -19.87 41.89
CA VAL A 6 -13.55 -19.40 41.12
C VAL A 6 -13.87 -19.24 39.61
N LEU A 7 -14.95 -19.89 39.16
CA LEU A 7 -15.43 -19.85 37.78
C LEU A 7 -15.91 -18.48 37.28
N LEU A 8 -16.40 -17.62 38.19
CA LEU A 8 -16.87 -16.26 37.84
C LEU A 8 -15.72 -15.26 37.65
N LEU A 9 -14.58 -15.52 38.27
CA LEU A 9 -13.41 -14.62 38.15
C LEU A 9 -12.64 -14.83 36.84
N THR A 10 -12.60 -16.06 36.30
CA THR A 10 -11.95 -16.37 35.01
C THR A 10 -12.73 -15.84 33.83
N LEU A 11 -14.06 -15.81 33.88
CA LEU A 11 -14.88 -15.28 32.77
C LEU A 11 -14.82 -13.75 32.69
N ALA A 12 -14.58 -13.06 33.79
CA ALA A 12 -14.43 -11.59 33.80
C ALA A 12 -13.06 -11.12 33.24
N LEU A 13 -12.01 -11.98 33.28
CA LEU A 13 -10.69 -11.62 32.76
C LEU A 13 -10.56 -11.79 31.23
N THR A 14 -11.34 -12.69 30.64
CA THR A 14 -11.31 -12.89 29.17
C THR A 14 -12.02 -11.78 28.39
N GLY A 15 -12.91 -11.02 29.03
CA GLY A 15 -13.57 -9.86 28.43
C GLY A 15 -12.72 -8.57 28.37
N LEU A 16 -11.52 -8.59 28.98
CA LEU A 16 -10.61 -7.43 29.03
C LEU A 16 -9.45 -7.50 28.01
N LEU A 17 -9.36 -8.59 27.26
CA LEU A 17 -8.39 -8.64 26.17
C LEU A 17 -8.94 -7.82 25.00
N PRO A 18 -8.21 -6.80 24.52
CA PRO A 18 -8.61 -6.11 23.31
C PRO A 18 -8.69 -7.15 22.17
N PRO A 19 -9.65 -7.01 21.25
CA PRO A 19 -9.66 -7.86 20.06
C PRO A 19 -8.30 -7.75 19.38
N PRO A 20 -7.80 -8.85 18.74
CA PRO A 20 -6.59 -8.78 17.94
C PRO A 20 -6.78 -7.64 16.95
N ALA A 21 -5.87 -6.68 16.96
CA ALA A 21 -5.88 -5.60 15.98
C ALA A 21 -5.30 -6.17 14.69
N ASP A 22 -6.14 -6.44 13.70
CA ASP A 22 -5.69 -6.69 12.33
C ASP A 22 -5.03 -5.39 11.82
N ALA A 23 -3.71 -5.33 11.84
CA ALA A 23 -2.97 -4.12 11.51
C ALA A 23 -1.77 -4.42 10.62
N CYS A 24 -1.92 -4.11 9.33
CA CYS A 24 -0.77 -4.02 8.44
C CYS A 24 0.11 -2.83 8.84
N THR A 25 1.41 -2.97 8.63
CA THR A 25 2.36 -1.86 8.82
C THR A 25 3.47 -1.96 7.78
N THR A 26 3.76 -0.86 7.12
CA THR A 26 4.92 -0.73 6.23
C THR A 26 5.85 0.33 6.77
N PHE A 27 7.15 0.15 6.62
CA PHE A 27 8.16 1.07 7.12
C PHE A 27 9.41 1.10 6.23
N CYS A 28 10.14 2.21 6.31
CA CYS A 28 11.48 2.32 5.74
C CYS A 28 12.48 2.74 6.82
N LEU A 29 13.31 1.80 7.24
CA LEU A 29 14.40 2.07 8.18
C LEU A 29 15.65 2.49 7.42
N ARG A 30 16.36 3.49 7.94
CA ARG A 30 17.55 4.05 7.30
C ARG A 30 18.69 4.15 8.29
N LYS A 31 19.84 3.62 7.88
CA LYS A 31 21.09 3.77 8.63
C LYS A 31 22.24 3.90 7.65
N ASP A 32 23.01 4.97 7.76
CA ASP A 32 24.13 5.29 6.85
C ASP A 32 23.69 5.24 5.38
N ALA A 33 24.34 4.44 4.55
CA ALA A 33 23.99 4.24 3.15
C ALA A 33 22.92 3.15 2.92
N THR A 34 22.45 2.48 3.98
CA THR A 34 21.52 1.37 3.88
C THR A 34 20.08 1.84 4.16
N ALA A 35 19.15 1.37 3.33
CA ALA A 35 17.73 1.47 3.58
C ALA A 35 17.11 0.06 3.56
N VAL A 36 16.23 -0.23 4.51
CA VAL A 36 15.43 -1.44 4.58
C VAL A 36 13.98 -1.05 4.50
N PHE A 37 13.32 -1.49 3.45
CA PHE A 37 11.88 -1.36 3.30
C PHE A 37 11.23 -2.66 3.73
N GLY A 38 10.28 -2.61 4.62
CA GLY A 38 9.66 -3.78 5.21
C GLY A 38 8.16 -3.63 5.43
N LYS A 39 7.48 -4.76 5.51
CA LYS A 39 6.05 -4.83 5.77
C LYS A 39 5.73 -5.96 6.75
N ASN A 40 4.82 -5.69 7.68
CA ASN A 40 3.98 -6.69 8.32
C ASN A 40 2.66 -6.73 7.58
N TYR A 41 2.31 -7.90 7.04
CA TYR A 41 1.06 -8.11 6.29
C TYR A 41 0.14 -8.99 7.11
N ASP A 42 -0.94 -8.43 7.58
CA ASP A 42 -1.95 -9.10 8.39
C ASP A 42 -3.25 -9.15 7.58
N TRP A 43 -3.58 -10.36 7.11
CA TRP A 43 -4.71 -10.60 6.23
C TRP A 43 -5.29 -12.00 6.44
N HIS A 44 -6.50 -12.24 5.97
CA HIS A 44 -7.23 -13.49 6.17
C HIS A 44 -6.62 -14.72 5.46
N PHE A 45 -5.71 -14.49 4.50
CA PHE A 45 -5.05 -15.54 3.73
C PHE A 45 -3.54 -15.40 3.88
N ASP A 46 -2.85 -16.51 4.08
CA ASP A 46 -1.40 -16.60 4.23
C ASP A 46 -0.68 -17.01 2.93
N ASP A 47 -1.43 -17.44 1.92
CA ASP A 47 -0.88 -17.76 0.60
C ASP A 47 -0.46 -16.52 -0.16
N GLY A 48 0.72 -16.56 -0.77
CA GLY A 48 1.26 -15.49 -1.59
C GLY A 48 2.28 -15.97 -2.61
N LEU A 49 2.46 -15.19 -3.65
CA LEU A 49 3.43 -15.43 -4.72
C LEU A 49 4.50 -14.37 -4.72
N VAL A 50 5.75 -14.78 -4.95
CA VAL A 50 6.81 -13.86 -5.36
C VAL A 50 6.89 -13.90 -6.88
N VAL A 51 6.63 -12.77 -7.52
CA VAL A 51 6.56 -12.66 -8.98
C VAL A 51 7.71 -11.80 -9.49
N VAL A 52 8.45 -12.33 -10.48
CA VAL A 52 9.47 -11.58 -11.22
C VAL A 52 8.83 -11.01 -12.49
N ASN A 53 8.68 -9.69 -12.53
CA ASN A 53 8.15 -8.95 -13.66
C ASN A 53 9.29 -8.46 -14.54
N LYS A 54 9.20 -8.73 -15.85
CA LYS A 54 10.23 -8.33 -16.82
C LYS A 54 9.97 -6.92 -17.35
N ARG A 55 11.02 -6.19 -17.67
CA ARG A 55 10.92 -4.94 -18.45
C ARG A 55 10.50 -5.24 -19.90
N GLY A 56 9.97 -4.24 -20.60
CA GLY A 56 9.57 -4.34 -22.00
C GLY A 56 8.27 -5.12 -22.25
N VAL A 57 7.50 -5.42 -21.20
CA VAL A 57 6.23 -6.10 -21.33
C VAL A 57 5.09 -5.08 -21.43
N THR A 58 4.31 -5.19 -22.50
CA THR A 58 3.09 -4.37 -22.66
C THR A 58 1.96 -4.99 -21.86
N LYS A 59 1.32 -4.16 -21.04
CA LYS A 59 0.21 -4.52 -20.16
C LYS A 59 -1.03 -3.70 -20.49
N THR A 60 -2.19 -4.26 -20.20
CA THR A 60 -3.49 -3.58 -20.28
C THR A 60 -4.22 -3.88 -18.99
N ALA A 61 -4.75 -2.85 -18.34
CA ALA A 61 -5.48 -2.99 -17.09
C ALA A 61 -6.70 -3.92 -17.23
N ALA A 62 -6.90 -4.79 -16.25
CA ALA A 62 -7.99 -5.75 -16.19
C ALA A 62 -9.22 -5.10 -15.53
N LEU A 63 -9.91 -4.21 -16.26
CA LEU A 63 -11.07 -3.49 -15.75
C LEU A 63 -12.36 -3.98 -16.37
N PRO A 64 -13.49 -3.98 -15.63
CA PRO A 64 -14.81 -4.16 -16.20
C PRO A 64 -15.16 -2.98 -17.14
N LEU A 65 -15.87 -3.27 -18.24
CA LEU A 65 -16.43 -2.25 -19.13
C LEU A 65 -17.49 -1.43 -18.38
N PRO A 66 -17.63 -0.10 -18.66
CA PRO A 66 -17.06 0.69 -19.75
C PRO A 66 -15.80 1.53 -19.39
N ALA A 67 -15.13 1.27 -18.30
CA ALA A 67 -13.94 2.03 -17.92
C ALA A 67 -12.83 1.96 -18.99
N ARG A 68 -12.07 3.05 -19.14
CA ARG A 68 -10.92 3.10 -20.06
C ARG A 68 -9.74 2.39 -19.44
N ALA A 69 -9.51 1.14 -19.80
CA ALA A 69 -8.34 0.39 -19.34
C ALA A 69 -7.03 1.06 -19.76
N ALA A 70 -6.18 1.37 -18.82
CA ALA A 70 -4.83 1.89 -19.07
C ALA A 70 -4.00 0.86 -19.83
N LYS A 71 -3.11 1.36 -20.72
CA LYS A 71 -2.11 0.53 -21.43
C LYS A 71 -0.75 1.15 -21.22
N TRP A 72 0.23 0.31 -20.89
CA TRP A 72 1.62 0.75 -20.69
C TRP A 72 2.61 -0.35 -21.07
N THR A 73 3.86 0.02 -21.24
CA THR A 73 4.94 -0.93 -21.38
C THR A 73 5.93 -0.70 -20.24
N SER A 74 6.24 -1.76 -19.47
CA SER A 74 7.14 -1.67 -18.33
C SER A 74 8.53 -1.20 -18.74
N LYS A 75 9.01 -0.11 -18.15
CA LYS A 75 10.37 0.40 -18.28
C LYS A 75 11.35 -0.39 -17.42
N TYR A 76 10.88 -0.79 -16.24
CA TYR A 76 11.66 -1.47 -15.23
C TYR A 76 11.14 -2.88 -14.98
N GLY A 77 12.05 -3.81 -14.70
CA GLY A 77 11.71 -5.08 -14.08
C GLY A 77 11.47 -4.89 -12.59
N SER A 78 10.68 -5.77 -11.99
CA SER A 78 10.37 -5.73 -10.56
C SER A 78 10.24 -7.12 -9.97
N VAL A 79 10.40 -7.19 -8.64
CA VAL A 79 9.98 -8.33 -7.83
C VAL A 79 8.82 -7.86 -6.98
N THR A 80 7.71 -8.58 -7.04
CA THR A 80 6.49 -8.23 -6.33
C THR A 80 5.95 -9.37 -5.50
N PHE A 81 5.24 -9.04 -4.44
CA PHE A 81 4.50 -9.95 -3.58
C PHE A 81 3.02 -9.85 -3.94
N ASN A 82 2.44 -10.94 -4.43
CA ASN A 82 1.11 -10.96 -4.99
C ASN A 82 0.24 -12.01 -4.29
N GLN A 83 -0.96 -11.64 -3.92
CA GLN A 83 -1.94 -12.56 -3.33
C GLN A 83 -3.12 -12.82 -4.26
N PHE A 84 -3.46 -11.87 -5.13
CA PHE A 84 -4.66 -11.89 -5.96
C PHE A 84 -4.39 -12.17 -7.44
N GLY A 85 -3.19 -12.63 -7.77
CA GLY A 85 -2.80 -12.96 -9.13
C GLY A 85 -1.56 -12.19 -9.60
N ARG A 86 -1.11 -12.53 -10.81
CA ARG A 86 0.20 -12.12 -11.33
C ARG A 86 0.38 -10.61 -11.48
N GLU A 87 -0.65 -9.90 -11.93
CA GLU A 87 -0.56 -8.46 -12.22
C GLU A 87 -1.12 -7.60 -11.07
N PHE A 88 -1.43 -8.22 -9.91
CA PHE A 88 -2.05 -7.60 -8.76
C PHE A 88 -1.15 -7.66 -7.52
N PRO A 89 -0.06 -6.85 -7.47
CA PRO A 89 0.86 -6.86 -6.35
C PRO A 89 0.30 -6.16 -5.11
N ASN A 90 0.58 -6.75 -3.96
CA ASN A 90 0.39 -6.09 -2.67
C ASN A 90 1.53 -5.12 -2.36
N GLY A 91 2.69 -5.34 -2.99
CA GLY A 91 3.87 -4.50 -2.87
C GLY A 91 5.05 -5.08 -3.62
N GLY A 92 6.17 -4.37 -3.64
CA GLY A 92 7.38 -4.84 -4.30
C GLY A 92 8.46 -3.80 -4.47
N LEU A 93 9.48 -4.17 -5.22
CA LEU A 93 10.66 -3.39 -5.51
C LEU A 93 11.02 -3.51 -6.98
N ASN A 94 11.31 -2.40 -7.66
CA ASN A 94 11.82 -2.44 -9.02
C ASN A 94 13.36 -2.35 -9.09
N GLU A 95 13.92 -2.66 -10.24
CA GLU A 95 15.37 -2.65 -10.48
C GLU A 95 16.01 -1.26 -10.41
N ALA A 96 15.23 -0.19 -10.51
CA ALA A 96 15.69 1.18 -10.29
C ALA A 96 15.83 1.53 -8.81
N GLY A 97 15.29 0.71 -7.92
CA GLY A 97 15.33 0.89 -6.46
C GLY A 97 14.14 1.66 -5.90
N LEU A 98 13.02 1.70 -6.62
CA LEU A 98 11.74 2.16 -6.10
C LEU A 98 11.02 0.99 -5.42
N ALA A 99 10.67 1.14 -4.16
CA ALA A 99 9.87 0.21 -3.38
C ALA A 99 8.54 0.84 -3.01
N LEU A 100 7.48 0.05 -3.02
CA LEU A 100 6.18 0.47 -2.51
C LEU A 100 5.44 -0.72 -1.89
N ASP A 101 4.55 -0.39 -0.95
CA ASP A 101 3.64 -1.34 -0.36
C ASP A 101 2.33 -0.66 0.04
N LEU A 102 1.27 -1.46 0.18
CA LEU A 102 -0.07 -0.98 0.48
C LEU A 102 -0.56 -1.44 1.86
N MET A 103 -1.41 -0.64 2.49
CA MET A 103 -2.15 -0.96 3.69
C MET A 103 -3.62 -0.59 3.50
N TRP A 104 -4.51 -1.27 4.22
CA TRP A 104 -5.93 -0.92 4.21
C TRP A 104 -6.17 0.45 4.84
N LEU A 105 -7.02 1.28 4.19
CA LEU A 105 -7.46 2.56 4.70
C LEU A 105 -8.95 2.77 4.42
N GLU A 106 -9.79 2.65 5.43
CA GLU A 106 -11.26 2.70 5.28
C GLU A 106 -11.78 4.02 4.69
N SER A 107 -11.09 5.12 4.97
CA SER A 107 -11.44 6.46 4.45
C SER A 107 -11.04 6.70 3.00
N THR A 108 -10.37 5.73 2.33
CA THR A 108 -9.98 5.88 0.93
C THR A 108 -11.19 6.17 0.04
N ARG A 109 -11.03 7.20 -0.83
CA ARG A 109 -11.95 7.56 -1.91
C ARG A 109 -11.12 7.90 -3.14
N TYR A 110 -11.17 7.02 -4.13
CA TYR A 110 -10.39 7.18 -5.36
C TYR A 110 -10.93 8.27 -6.27
N PRO A 111 -10.05 8.90 -7.10
CA PRO A 111 -10.49 9.77 -8.16
C PRO A 111 -11.32 8.98 -9.18
N THR A 112 -12.47 9.52 -9.55
CA THR A 112 -13.31 8.91 -10.59
C THR A 112 -12.53 8.82 -11.90
N PRO A 113 -12.69 7.75 -12.69
CA PRO A 113 -11.99 7.58 -13.96
C PRO A 113 -12.23 8.73 -14.95
N ALA A 114 -13.45 9.25 -15.00
CA ALA A 114 -13.87 10.33 -15.90
C ALA A 114 -13.28 10.14 -17.32
N ASP A 115 -12.44 11.07 -17.78
CA ASP A 115 -11.83 11.04 -19.12
C ASP A 115 -10.39 10.54 -19.15
N ARG A 116 -9.88 9.96 -18.06
CA ARG A 116 -8.51 9.46 -17.97
C ARG A 116 -8.44 7.93 -18.05
N PRO A 117 -7.30 7.36 -18.50
CA PRO A 117 -7.05 5.93 -18.38
C PRO A 117 -7.16 5.46 -16.93
N ALA A 118 -7.65 4.24 -16.73
CA ALA A 118 -7.90 3.72 -15.40
C ALA A 118 -7.28 2.34 -15.19
N VAL A 119 -7.03 2.01 -13.93
CA VAL A 119 -6.47 0.73 -13.45
C VAL A 119 -7.25 0.26 -12.21
N ASP A 120 -7.12 -1.02 -11.85
CA ASP A 120 -7.39 -1.46 -10.48
C ASP A 120 -6.33 -0.89 -9.53
N VAL A 121 -6.65 -0.80 -8.24
CA VAL A 121 -5.72 -0.22 -7.26
C VAL A 121 -4.42 -1.04 -7.12
N LEU A 122 -4.48 -2.35 -7.25
CA LEU A 122 -3.28 -3.19 -7.23
C LEU A 122 -2.48 -3.02 -8.53
N GLU A 123 -3.15 -2.85 -9.66
CA GLU A 123 -2.48 -2.48 -10.91
C GLU A 123 -1.89 -1.07 -10.88
N TRP A 124 -2.45 -0.15 -10.06
CA TRP A 124 -1.82 1.14 -9.81
C TRP A 124 -0.44 0.96 -9.19
N ALA A 125 -0.30 0.05 -8.22
CA ALA A 125 0.99 -0.29 -7.63
C ALA A 125 1.97 -0.86 -8.67
N GLN A 126 1.51 -1.80 -9.51
CA GLN A 126 2.32 -2.36 -10.59
C GLN A 126 2.73 -1.28 -11.60
N TYR A 127 1.82 -0.36 -11.93
CA TYR A 127 2.10 0.74 -12.85
C TYR A 127 3.22 1.65 -12.32
N GLN A 128 3.23 1.97 -11.01
CA GLN A 128 4.30 2.78 -10.41
C GLN A 128 5.65 2.06 -10.52
N LEU A 129 5.71 0.78 -10.16
CA LEU A 129 6.93 -0.03 -10.24
C LEU A 129 7.42 -0.21 -11.68
N ASP A 130 6.51 -0.31 -12.65
CA ASP A 130 6.85 -0.48 -14.06
C ASP A 130 7.40 0.81 -14.70
N ASN A 131 6.99 2.00 -14.24
CA ASN A 131 7.23 3.24 -14.97
C ASN A 131 8.18 4.22 -14.29
N TYR A 132 8.35 4.16 -12.96
CA TYR A 132 9.06 5.20 -12.20
C TYR A 132 10.25 4.64 -11.43
N ALA A 133 11.27 5.50 -11.26
CA ALA A 133 12.50 5.18 -10.54
C ALA A 133 12.59 5.90 -9.18
N THR A 134 11.83 6.97 -9.01
CA THR A 134 11.93 7.88 -7.86
C THR A 134 10.57 8.20 -7.25
N VAL A 135 10.60 8.53 -5.97
CA VAL A 135 9.40 9.01 -5.24
C VAL A 135 8.83 10.27 -5.90
N ASP A 136 9.67 11.20 -6.33
CA ASP A 136 9.22 12.43 -7.00
C ASP A 136 8.45 12.16 -8.31
N GLU A 137 8.84 11.13 -9.08
CA GLU A 137 8.09 10.72 -10.27
C GLU A 137 6.72 10.16 -9.89
N VAL A 138 6.65 9.31 -8.87
CA VAL A 138 5.37 8.76 -8.38
C VAL A 138 4.46 9.88 -7.89
N VAL A 139 4.96 10.80 -7.06
CA VAL A 139 4.18 11.90 -6.51
C VAL A 139 3.60 12.81 -7.60
N ARG A 140 4.42 13.19 -8.59
CA ARG A 140 3.94 14.02 -9.71
C ARG A 140 2.87 13.35 -10.56
N ASN A 141 2.83 12.02 -10.57
CA ASN A 141 1.96 11.24 -11.44
C ASN A 141 0.84 10.50 -10.68
N ALA A 142 0.75 10.62 -9.36
CA ALA A 142 -0.17 9.87 -8.52
C ALA A 142 -1.64 10.00 -8.94
N GLY A 143 -2.03 11.16 -9.46
CA GLY A 143 -3.40 11.44 -9.91
C GLY A 143 -3.65 11.27 -11.41
N ASN A 144 -2.69 10.80 -12.21
CA ASN A 144 -2.83 10.72 -13.67
C ASN A 144 -3.73 9.58 -14.15
N LEU A 145 -3.90 8.55 -13.31
CA LEU A 145 -4.79 7.43 -13.57
C LEU A 145 -6.06 7.54 -12.75
N GLY A 146 -7.18 7.13 -13.34
CA GLY A 146 -8.38 6.78 -12.59
C GLY A 146 -8.17 5.43 -11.89
N ILE A 147 -8.80 5.24 -10.75
CA ILE A 147 -8.76 3.97 -10.03
C ILE A 147 -10.18 3.42 -9.94
N VAL A 148 -10.37 2.17 -10.38
CA VAL A 148 -11.64 1.44 -10.30
C VAL A 148 -11.38 0.20 -9.44
N SER A 149 -11.73 0.26 -8.17
CA SER A 149 -11.52 -0.83 -7.22
C SER A 149 -12.45 -0.72 -6.04
N ASP A 150 -12.83 -1.85 -5.48
CA ASP A 150 -13.53 -1.95 -4.19
C ASP A 150 -12.53 -1.99 -3.01
N GLY A 151 -11.27 -2.31 -3.29
CA GLY A 151 -10.19 -2.30 -2.28
C GLY A 151 -9.87 -0.87 -1.85
N LYS A 152 -9.86 -0.64 -0.54
CA LYS A 152 -9.59 0.67 0.06
C LYS A 152 -8.19 0.68 0.63
N VAL A 153 -7.22 1.18 -0.12
CA VAL A 153 -5.82 1.16 0.30
C VAL A 153 -5.12 2.49 0.10
N HIS A 154 -4.01 2.66 0.80
CA HIS A 154 -3.04 3.72 0.64
C HIS A 154 -1.61 3.13 0.61
N PHE A 155 -0.61 3.93 0.29
CA PHE A 155 0.71 3.45 -0.04
C PHE A 155 1.82 4.18 0.71
N LEU A 156 2.85 3.42 1.13
CA LEU A 156 4.17 3.95 1.41
C LEU A 156 5.06 3.65 0.20
N VAL A 157 5.75 4.67 -0.28
CA VAL A 157 6.68 4.58 -1.41
C VAL A 157 8.03 5.12 -0.98
N CYS A 158 9.11 4.40 -1.27
CA CYS A 158 10.47 4.86 -1.00
C CYS A 158 11.39 4.54 -2.16
N ASP A 159 12.46 5.31 -2.33
CA ASP A 159 13.46 5.07 -3.38
C ASP A 159 14.88 4.92 -2.82
N LYS A 160 15.80 4.44 -3.67
CA LYS A 160 17.22 4.30 -3.32
C LYS A 160 17.90 5.63 -3.00
N GLY A 161 17.33 6.77 -3.46
CA GLY A 161 17.77 8.12 -3.12
C GLY A 161 17.39 8.54 -1.70
N ARG A 162 16.72 7.64 -0.95
CA ARG A 162 16.29 7.83 0.44
C ARG A 162 15.11 8.79 0.60
N SER A 163 14.41 9.12 -0.47
CA SER A 163 13.12 9.79 -0.41
C SER A 163 12.04 8.79 -0.08
N CYS A 164 11.05 9.21 0.71
CA CYS A 164 9.81 8.46 0.91
C CYS A 164 8.62 9.40 0.81
N ALA A 165 7.47 8.82 0.46
CA ALA A 165 6.18 9.49 0.49
C ALA A 165 5.09 8.50 0.92
N THR A 166 4.06 9.00 1.61
CA THR A 166 2.76 8.35 1.65
C THR A 166 1.91 8.87 0.50
N VAL A 167 1.14 8.00 -0.11
CA VAL A 167 0.14 8.36 -1.12
C VAL A 167 -1.20 7.82 -0.67
N GLU A 168 -2.08 8.70 -0.29
CA GLU A 168 -3.44 8.43 0.15
C GLU A 168 -4.41 9.00 -0.88
N PHE A 169 -5.56 8.38 -1.04
CA PHE A 169 -6.61 8.91 -1.91
C PHE A 169 -7.80 9.31 -1.03
N LEU A 170 -7.92 10.60 -0.75
CA LEU A 170 -8.96 11.16 0.11
C LEU A 170 -9.81 12.14 -0.70
N ASP A 171 -11.12 12.07 -0.55
CA ASP A 171 -12.07 12.92 -1.28
C ASP A 171 -11.85 12.96 -2.80
N GLY A 172 -11.49 11.82 -3.39
CA GLY A 172 -11.29 11.67 -4.83
C GLY A 172 -10.00 12.28 -5.38
N ARG A 173 -8.99 12.53 -4.55
CA ARG A 173 -7.69 13.11 -4.96
C ARG A 173 -6.53 12.52 -4.16
N PRO A 174 -5.32 12.50 -4.73
CA PRO A 174 -4.15 12.10 -3.99
C PRO A 174 -3.79 13.14 -2.91
N VAL A 175 -3.55 12.66 -1.69
CA VAL A 175 -2.96 13.38 -0.57
C VAL A 175 -1.60 12.76 -0.31
N VAL A 176 -0.55 13.59 -0.30
CA VAL A 176 0.83 13.11 -0.23
C VAL A 176 1.57 13.78 0.91
N HIS A 177 2.27 12.97 1.72
CA HIS A 177 3.21 13.47 2.71
C HIS A 177 4.62 13.02 2.31
N THR A 178 5.56 13.96 2.26
CA THR A 178 6.96 13.71 1.90
C THR A 178 7.88 14.75 2.56
N GLY A 179 9.18 14.49 2.61
CA GLY A 179 10.15 15.41 3.19
C GLY A 179 9.85 15.73 4.65
N ALA A 180 9.74 17.01 4.99
CA ALA A 180 9.44 17.46 6.36
C ALA A 180 8.03 17.08 6.84
N ALA A 181 7.09 16.86 5.91
CA ALA A 181 5.74 16.40 6.23
C ALA A 181 5.67 14.86 6.46
N LEU A 182 6.78 14.14 6.31
CA LEU A 182 6.91 12.71 6.56
C LEU A 182 8.05 12.45 7.58
N PRO A 183 7.91 12.86 8.84
CA PRO A 183 8.96 12.68 9.85
C PRO A 183 9.26 11.21 10.14
N ALA A 184 8.26 10.34 10.05
CA ALA A 184 8.41 8.90 10.20
C ALA A 184 7.98 8.19 8.90
N PRO A 185 8.88 7.54 8.15
CA PRO A 185 8.53 6.79 6.96
C PRO A 185 7.94 5.42 7.35
N ALA A 186 6.79 5.45 7.95
CA ALA A 186 5.98 4.29 8.34
C ALA A 186 4.51 4.57 8.09
N LEU A 187 3.73 3.55 7.77
CA LEU A 187 2.31 3.66 7.47
C LEU A 187 1.58 2.41 8.00
N ALA A 188 0.40 2.62 8.59
CA ALA A 188 -0.49 1.57 9.09
C ALA A 188 -1.90 1.76 8.51
N ASN A 189 -2.95 1.38 9.23
CA ASN A 189 -4.33 1.37 8.72
C ASN A 189 -5.13 2.67 9.03
N HIS A 190 -4.46 3.77 9.33
CA HIS A 190 -5.05 5.09 9.54
C HIS A 190 -4.45 6.09 8.54
N THR A 191 -5.11 7.23 8.33
CA THR A 191 -4.48 8.29 7.54
C THR A 191 -3.15 8.70 8.17
N TYR A 192 -2.20 9.14 7.36
CA TYR A 192 -0.90 9.54 7.88
C TYR A 192 -1.02 10.70 8.89
N GLU A 193 -1.95 11.61 8.67
CA GLU A 193 -2.23 12.69 9.61
C GLU A 193 -2.73 12.18 10.97
N GLU A 194 -3.58 11.15 10.98
CA GLU A 194 -4.02 10.52 12.22
C GLU A 194 -2.86 9.81 12.93
N LEU A 195 -1.99 9.10 12.19
CA LEU A 195 -0.83 8.42 12.77
C LEU A 195 0.12 9.38 13.46
N LEU A 196 0.31 10.59 12.95
CA LEU A 196 1.14 11.62 13.59
C LEU A 196 0.61 12.09 14.96
N ARG A 197 -0.68 11.90 15.24
CA ARG A 197 -1.29 12.27 16.54
C ARG A 197 -1.01 11.24 17.65
N PHE A 198 -0.54 10.04 17.28
CA PHE A 198 -0.20 8.96 18.23
C PHE A 198 1.31 8.91 18.58
N GLN A 199 2.11 9.87 18.13
CA GLN A 199 3.56 9.96 18.40
C GLN A 199 3.83 10.81 19.70
#